data_721ff294687406a606da9a87ae162265
#
_entry.id   721ff294687406a606da9a87ae162265
#
_cell.length_a   1.000
_cell.length_b   1.000
_cell.length_c   1.000
_cell.angle_alpha   90.00
_cell.angle_beta   90.00
_cell.angle_gamma   90.00
#
_symmetry.space_group_name_H-M   'P 1'
#
loop_
_entity.id
_entity.type
_entity.pdbx_description
1 polymer ?
#
loop_
_entity_poly.entity_id
_entity_poly.type
_entity_poly.pdbx_seq_one_letter_code
_entity_poly.pdbx_strand_id
1 'polypeptide(L)'
;MGITIAMIAAVGTNGAIGAKGDLPWRLPTDFAFYKRTTMGKPLIMGRKTFQSIGRPLPGRTNIVVTRDPGYSAQGVVTFDDLDKAIAHARAVAERDGMDEIFINGGGEIYRAAMDIADRLYITHVDAAPEADTFFPPIDPEIWRGRDMPEVVPGEKDTTAFVVRVYERVGRPTS
;
A
#
# COMPACT_ATOMS: atom_id res chain seq x y z
N MET A 1 -11.09 18.80 8.02
CA MET A 1 -10.96 17.89 6.90
C MET A 1 -10.17 16.69 7.30
N GLY A 2 -10.66 15.52 6.98
CA GLY A 2 -10.01 14.27 7.38
C GLY A 2 -8.80 13.91 6.53
N ILE A 3 -7.95 13.08 7.10
CA ILE A 3 -6.83 12.48 6.40
C ILE A 3 -7.35 11.24 5.65
N THR A 4 -7.03 11.12 4.37
CA THR A 4 -7.41 9.95 3.56
C THR A 4 -6.52 8.76 3.91
N ILE A 5 -7.15 7.63 4.19
CA ILE A 5 -6.43 6.36 4.37
C ILE A 5 -6.39 5.67 3.01
N ALA A 6 -5.21 5.58 2.41
CA ALA A 6 -5.02 4.95 1.12
C ALA A 6 -4.24 3.65 1.26
N MET A 7 -4.55 2.68 0.42
CA MET A 7 -3.74 1.49 0.26
C MET A 7 -3.08 1.55 -1.12
N ILE A 8 -1.89 0.99 -1.25
CA ILE A 8 -1.16 0.98 -2.51
C ILE A 8 -0.56 -0.42 -2.72
N ALA A 9 -0.80 -1.00 -3.88
CA ALA A 9 -0.35 -2.36 -4.19
C ALA A 9 -0.25 -2.59 -5.70
N ALA A 10 0.65 -3.48 -6.10
CA ALA A 10 0.66 -4.07 -7.44
C ALA A 10 0.08 -5.47 -7.32
N VAL A 11 -0.92 -5.78 -8.12
CA VAL A 11 -1.73 -7.00 -7.98
C VAL A 11 -1.84 -7.71 -9.33
N GLY A 12 -1.53 -9.00 -9.35
CA GLY A 12 -1.70 -9.82 -10.55
C GLY A 12 -3.17 -10.10 -10.87
N THR A 13 -3.42 -10.65 -12.04
CA THR A 13 -4.80 -10.97 -12.48
C THR A 13 -5.47 -12.00 -11.59
N ASN A 14 -4.67 -12.83 -10.90
CA ASN A 14 -5.16 -13.82 -9.93
C ASN A 14 -5.19 -13.28 -8.49
N GLY A 15 -4.93 -11.99 -8.28
CA GLY A 15 -4.88 -11.39 -6.95
C GLY A 15 -3.53 -11.45 -6.28
N ALA A 16 -2.52 -12.02 -6.92
CA ALA A 16 -1.19 -12.23 -6.34
C ALA A 16 -0.49 -10.92 -6.00
N ILE A 17 0.09 -10.84 -4.80
CA ILE A 17 0.89 -9.68 -4.37
C ILE A 17 2.26 -10.07 -3.87
N GLY A 18 2.54 -11.37 -3.73
CA GLY A 18 3.87 -11.83 -3.31
C GLY A 18 4.00 -13.33 -3.34
N ALA A 19 5.23 -13.79 -3.48
CA ALA A 19 5.58 -15.19 -3.45
C ALA A 19 6.91 -15.34 -2.73
N LYS A 20 6.95 -16.11 -1.65
CA LYS A 20 8.16 -16.36 -0.84
C LYS A 20 8.86 -15.08 -0.40
N GLY A 21 8.08 -14.05 -0.03
CA GLY A 21 8.60 -12.79 0.46
C GLY A 21 9.12 -11.83 -0.62
N ASP A 22 8.91 -12.13 -1.89
CA ASP A 22 9.40 -11.32 -3.00
C ASP A 22 8.28 -11.02 -4.00
N LEU A 23 8.55 -10.05 -4.89
CA LEU A 23 7.63 -9.69 -5.96
C LEU A 23 7.94 -10.57 -7.18
N PRO A 24 6.89 -11.11 -7.83
CA PRO A 24 7.08 -11.99 -8.99
C PRO A 24 7.32 -11.25 -10.32
N TRP A 25 7.43 -9.91 -10.29
CA TRP A 25 7.66 -9.08 -11.47
C TRP A 25 8.61 -7.93 -11.15
N ARG A 26 9.13 -7.29 -12.22
CA ARG A 26 9.94 -6.07 -12.12
C ARG A 26 9.28 -4.99 -12.96
N LEU A 27 8.83 -3.93 -12.30
CA LEU A 27 8.08 -2.84 -12.94
C LEU A 27 8.69 -1.50 -12.52
N PRO A 28 9.83 -1.09 -13.11
CA PRO A 28 10.48 0.17 -12.74
C PRO A 28 9.57 1.39 -12.88
N THR A 29 8.70 1.39 -13.89
CA THR A 29 7.75 2.48 -14.08
C THR A 29 6.74 2.56 -12.94
N ASP A 30 6.23 1.42 -12.49
CA ASP A 30 5.34 1.36 -11.35
C ASP A 30 6.06 1.74 -10.06
N PHE A 31 7.31 1.31 -9.91
CA PHE A 31 8.12 1.68 -8.75
C PHE A 31 8.30 3.19 -8.67
N ALA A 32 8.55 3.85 -9.79
CA ALA A 32 8.66 5.31 -9.84
C ALA A 32 7.33 5.98 -9.49
N PHE A 33 6.21 5.44 -9.97
CA PHE A 33 4.88 5.91 -9.60
C PHE A 33 4.65 5.79 -8.09
N TYR A 34 4.97 4.63 -7.51
CA TYR A 34 4.87 4.40 -6.08
C TYR A 34 5.68 5.41 -5.28
N LYS A 35 6.91 5.65 -5.70
CA LYS A 35 7.81 6.58 -5.01
C LYS A 35 7.23 8.00 -4.98
N ARG A 36 6.82 8.53 -6.13
CA ARG A 36 6.30 9.91 -6.17
C ARG A 36 4.94 10.04 -5.49
N THR A 37 4.11 8.99 -5.53
CA THR A 37 2.78 9.01 -4.92
C THR A 37 2.86 9.01 -3.39
N THR A 38 3.82 8.28 -2.83
CA THR A 38 3.97 8.15 -1.38
C THR A 38 4.94 9.17 -0.77
N MET A 39 5.71 9.90 -1.57
CA MET A 39 6.74 10.80 -1.07
C MET A 39 6.20 11.85 -0.11
N GLY A 40 6.86 12.00 1.02
CA GLY A 40 6.47 12.95 2.07
C GLY A 40 5.36 12.47 2.98
N LYS A 41 4.80 11.29 2.73
CA LYS A 41 3.62 10.78 3.45
C LYS A 41 3.98 9.60 4.35
N PRO A 42 3.24 9.40 5.45
CA PRO A 42 3.47 8.21 6.29
C PRO A 42 3.13 6.91 5.56
N LEU A 43 3.96 5.88 5.77
CA LEU A 43 3.75 4.52 5.26
C LEU A 43 3.59 3.56 6.43
N ILE A 44 2.54 2.75 6.39
CA ILE A 44 2.30 1.69 7.38
C ILE A 44 2.49 0.35 6.68
N MET A 45 3.27 -0.53 7.29
CA MET A 45 3.54 -1.86 6.75
C MET A 45 3.75 -2.88 7.86
N GLY A 46 3.59 -4.15 7.52
CA GLY A 46 3.95 -5.22 8.45
C GLY A 46 5.47 -5.44 8.48
N ARG A 47 5.93 -6.13 9.53
CA ARG A 47 7.36 -6.40 9.71
C ARG A 47 7.99 -7.12 8.52
N LYS A 48 7.31 -8.16 7.99
CA LYS A 48 7.85 -8.94 6.87
C LYS A 48 8.03 -8.09 5.62
N THR A 49 7.08 -7.18 5.37
CA THR A 49 7.17 -6.25 4.25
C THR A 49 8.37 -5.32 4.43
N PHE A 50 8.55 -4.78 5.63
CA PHE A 50 9.70 -3.93 5.92
C PHE A 50 11.02 -4.69 5.74
N GLN A 51 11.09 -5.92 6.23
CA GLN A 51 12.31 -6.75 6.08
C GLN A 51 12.61 -7.06 4.63
N SER A 52 11.57 -7.24 3.80
CA SER A 52 11.74 -7.45 2.35
C SER A 52 12.29 -6.20 1.66
N ILE A 53 11.88 -5.02 2.07
CA ILE A 53 12.41 -3.76 1.55
C ILE A 53 13.86 -3.56 2.02
N GLY A 54 14.17 -3.97 3.24
CA GLY A 54 15.52 -4.01 3.79
C GLY A 54 16.01 -2.73 4.45
N ARG A 55 15.30 -1.62 4.29
CA ARG A 55 15.68 -0.33 4.87
C ARG A 55 14.48 0.62 4.91
N PRO A 56 14.50 1.66 5.78
CA PRO A 56 13.47 2.68 5.73
C PRO A 56 13.45 3.38 4.37
N LEU A 57 12.25 3.64 3.85
CA LEU A 57 12.11 4.36 2.59
C LEU A 57 12.32 5.85 2.84
N PRO A 58 13.29 6.49 2.12
CA PRO A 58 13.64 7.88 2.37
C PRO A 58 12.48 8.84 2.08
N GLY A 59 12.41 9.94 2.82
CA GLY A 59 11.43 11.00 2.60
C GLY A 59 10.03 10.67 3.06
N ARG A 60 9.86 9.57 3.79
CA ARG A 60 8.57 9.09 4.28
C ARG A 60 8.74 8.62 5.72
N THR A 61 7.69 8.76 6.54
CA THR A 61 7.70 8.19 7.88
C THR A 61 7.34 6.72 7.78
N ASN A 62 8.28 5.85 8.13
CA ASN A 62 8.12 4.40 8.05
C ASN A 62 7.58 3.87 9.37
N ILE A 63 6.40 3.27 9.33
CA ILE A 63 5.69 2.75 10.49
C ILE A 63 5.50 1.25 10.30
N VAL A 64 5.95 0.44 11.26
CA VAL A 64 5.88 -1.01 11.19
C VAL A 64 4.91 -1.52 12.26
N VAL A 65 3.97 -2.36 11.85
CA VAL A 65 3.05 -3.05 12.76
C VAL A 65 3.57 -4.46 12.99
N THR A 66 3.80 -4.82 14.25
CA THR A 66 4.25 -6.16 14.63
C THR A 66 3.79 -6.49 16.04
N ARG A 67 3.42 -7.75 16.25
CA ARG A 67 3.05 -8.25 17.59
C ARG A 67 4.26 -8.58 18.45
N ASP A 68 5.47 -8.52 17.89
CA ASP A 68 6.69 -8.81 18.62
C ASP A 68 7.13 -7.57 19.41
N PRO A 69 6.99 -7.57 20.75
CA PRO A 69 7.34 -6.40 21.55
C PRO A 69 8.85 -6.12 21.60
N GLY A 70 9.66 -7.11 21.24
CA GLY A 70 11.12 -6.96 21.18
C GLY A 70 11.63 -6.45 19.86
N TYR A 71 10.76 -6.29 18.87
CA TYR A 71 11.21 -5.84 17.55
C TYR A 71 11.45 -4.33 17.52
N SER A 72 12.60 -3.95 17.00
CA SER A 72 12.90 -2.56 16.69
C SER A 72 13.82 -2.51 15.48
N ALA A 73 13.78 -1.42 14.75
CA ALA A 73 14.66 -1.17 13.62
C ALA A 73 14.95 0.31 13.54
N GLN A 74 16.18 0.65 13.14
CA GLN A 74 16.58 2.05 13.00
C GLN A 74 15.76 2.71 11.90
N GLY A 75 15.26 3.92 12.20
CA GLY A 75 14.52 4.71 11.22
C GLY A 75 13.06 4.36 11.08
N VAL A 76 12.53 3.46 11.93
CA VAL A 76 11.11 3.12 11.91
C VAL A 76 10.48 3.32 13.29
N VAL A 77 9.18 3.57 13.29
CA VAL A 77 8.34 3.58 14.50
C VAL A 77 7.54 2.30 14.49
N THR A 78 7.45 1.60 15.63
CA THR A 78 6.75 0.33 15.71
C THR A 78 5.50 0.42 16.60
N PHE A 79 4.46 -0.30 16.19
CA PHE A 79 3.23 -0.43 16.97
C PHE A 79 2.78 -1.88 16.95
N ASP A 80 2.08 -2.30 17.99
CA ASP A 80 1.54 -3.65 18.09
C ASP A 80 0.13 -3.80 17.50
N ASP A 81 -0.42 -2.74 16.97
CA ASP A 81 -1.82 -2.64 16.59
C ASP A 81 -1.97 -1.67 15.40
N LEU A 82 -2.75 -2.05 14.42
CA LEU A 82 -2.97 -1.23 13.21
C LEU A 82 -3.65 0.10 13.55
N ASP A 83 -4.62 0.10 14.47
CA ASP A 83 -5.33 1.33 14.84
C ASP A 83 -4.39 2.35 15.46
N LYS A 84 -3.46 1.89 16.30
CA LYS A 84 -2.43 2.76 16.90
C LYS A 84 -1.50 3.32 15.82
N ALA A 85 -1.11 2.50 14.87
CA ALA A 85 -0.26 2.92 13.75
C ALA A 85 -0.96 3.98 12.91
N ILE A 86 -2.25 3.79 12.61
CA ILE A 86 -3.05 4.75 11.85
C ILE A 86 -3.18 6.07 12.62
N ALA A 87 -3.43 6.03 13.91
CA ALA A 87 -3.52 7.25 14.73
C ALA A 87 -2.21 8.03 14.70
N HIS A 88 -1.07 7.34 14.80
CA HIS A 88 0.23 7.99 14.69
C HIS A 88 0.46 8.58 13.29
N ALA A 89 0.12 7.81 12.24
CA ALA A 89 0.27 8.27 10.87
C ALA A 89 -0.57 9.52 10.60
N ARG A 90 -1.80 9.57 11.10
CA ARG A 90 -2.65 10.75 10.97
C ARG A 90 -2.03 11.98 11.66
N ALA A 91 -1.48 11.80 12.85
CA ALA A 91 -0.83 12.90 13.57
C ALA A 91 0.38 13.42 12.80
N VAL A 92 1.19 12.51 12.23
CA VAL A 92 2.34 12.89 11.41
C VAL A 92 1.88 13.63 10.15
N ALA A 93 0.85 13.13 9.47
CA ALA A 93 0.34 13.78 8.26
C ALA A 93 -0.19 15.18 8.56
N GLU A 94 -0.94 15.34 9.64
CA GLU A 94 -1.43 16.66 10.05
C GLU A 94 -0.28 17.63 10.35
N ARG A 95 0.72 17.17 11.08
CA ARG A 95 1.91 17.98 11.40
C ARG A 95 2.63 18.43 10.13
N ASP A 96 2.73 17.55 9.13
CA ASP A 96 3.50 17.81 7.91
C ASP A 96 2.65 18.42 6.78
N GLY A 97 1.37 18.72 7.03
CA GLY A 97 0.49 19.30 6.03
C GLY A 97 0.09 18.35 4.92
N MET A 98 0.15 17.05 5.17
CA MET A 98 -0.26 16.02 4.21
C MET A 98 -1.71 15.60 4.45
N ASP A 99 -2.40 15.25 3.38
CA ASP A 99 -3.83 14.88 3.42
C ASP A 99 -4.07 13.38 3.28
N GLU A 100 -2.99 12.58 3.25
CA GLU A 100 -3.08 11.17 2.92
C GLU A 100 -2.02 10.37 3.67
N ILE A 101 -2.40 9.18 4.14
CA ILE A 101 -1.48 8.18 4.68
C ILE A 101 -1.60 6.91 3.85
N PHE A 102 -0.54 6.10 3.81
CA PHE A 102 -0.49 4.91 2.96
C PHE A 102 -0.31 3.64 3.77
N ILE A 103 -1.04 2.61 3.35
CA ILE A 103 -0.90 1.24 3.84
C ILE A 103 -0.24 0.44 2.73
N ASN A 104 0.91 -0.15 3.05
CA ASN A 104 1.85 -0.74 2.09
C ASN A 104 1.94 -2.27 2.21
N GLY A 105 1.02 -2.93 2.90
CA GLY A 105 0.97 -4.37 3.00
C GLY A 105 1.69 -4.92 4.24
N GLY A 106 1.88 -6.19 4.37
CA GLY A 106 1.41 -7.23 3.41
C GLY A 106 -0.05 -7.64 3.53
N GLY A 107 -0.31 -8.87 3.11
CA GLY A 107 -1.66 -9.36 2.98
C GLY A 107 -2.55 -9.22 4.20
N GLU A 108 -2.03 -9.54 5.40
CA GLU A 108 -2.79 -9.37 6.64
C GLU A 108 -3.16 -7.92 6.91
N ILE A 109 -2.22 -7.00 6.66
CA ILE A 109 -2.46 -5.57 6.88
C ILE A 109 -3.48 -5.05 5.87
N TYR A 110 -3.39 -5.46 4.60
CA TYR A 110 -4.39 -5.10 3.59
C TYR A 110 -5.78 -5.58 3.99
N ARG A 111 -5.90 -6.83 4.42
CA ARG A 111 -7.20 -7.38 4.84
C ARG A 111 -7.78 -6.62 6.03
N ALA A 112 -6.94 -6.33 7.02
CA ALA A 112 -7.38 -5.60 8.21
C ALA A 112 -7.80 -4.15 7.89
N ALA A 113 -7.16 -3.52 6.90
CA ALA A 113 -7.42 -2.14 6.55
C ALA A 113 -8.52 -1.94 5.51
N MET A 114 -8.96 -3.00 4.84
CA MET A 114 -9.90 -2.90 3.72
C MET A 114 -11.22 -2.23 4.12
N ASP A 115 -11.69 -2.45 5.35
CA ASP A 115 -12.94 -1.86 5.84
C ASP A 115 -12.82 -0.38 6.18
N ILE A 116 -11.61 0.11 6.42
CA ILE A 116 -11.39 1.50 6.85
C ILE A 116 -10.69 2.36 5.81
N ALA A 117 -10.16 1.76 4.75
CA ALA A 117 -9.50 2.50 3.68
C ALA A 117 -10.51 3.35 2.91
N ASP A 118 -10.07 4.53 2.48
CA ASP A 118 -10.88 5.47 1.70
C ASP A 118 -10.56 5.40 0.22
N ARG A 119 -9.32 4.99 -0.12
CA ARG A 119 -8.82 5.01 -1.50
C ARG A 119 -7.86 3.84 -1.71
N LEU A 120 -7.88 3.26 -2.90
CA LEU A 120 -6.94 2.22 -3.31
C LEU A 120 -6.21 2.66 -4.57
N TYR A 121 -4.88 2.59 -4.54
CA TYR A 121 -4.03 2.76 -5.74
C TYR A 121 -3.57 1.37 -6.13
N ILE A 122 -4.16 0.81 -7.16
CA ILE A 122 -3.87 -0.57 -7.57
C ILE A 122 -3.23 -0.58 -8.95
N THR A 123 -2.04 -1.13 -9.03
CA THR A 123 -1.41 -1.45 -10.30
C THR A 123 -1.86 -2.86 -10.67
N HIS A 124 -2.74 -2.94 -11.66
CA HIS A 124 -3.22 -4.24 -12.16
C HIS A 124 -2.19 -4.79 -13.16
N VAL A 125 -1.46 -5.79 -12.73
CA VAL A 125 -0.37 -6.38 -13.50
C VAL A 125 -0.92 -7.51 -14.36
N ASP A 126 -0.59 -7.51 -15.64
CA ASP A 126 -1.04 -8.54 -16.59
C ASP A 126 -0.19 -9.81 -16.46
N ALA A 127 -0.31 -10.44 -15.30
CA ALA A 127 0.37 -11.68 -14.97
C ALA A 127 -0.39 -12.39 -13.86
N ALA A 128 -0.36 -13.71 -13.86
CA ALA A 128 -0.98 -14.54 -12.83
C ALA A 128 0.03 -15.56 -12.30
N PRO A 129 1.08 -15.08 -11.59
CA PRO A 129 2.14 -15.97 -11.11
C PRO A 129 1.64 -16.84 -9.95
N GLU A 130 2.35 -17.92 -9.70
CA GLU A 130 2.16 -18.66 -8.46
C GLU A 130 2.51 -17.73 -7.30
N ALA A 131 1.67 -17.72 -6.28
CA ALA A 131 1.81 -16.81 -5.16
C ALA A 131 1.32 -17.45 -3.87
N ASP A 132 1.83 -16.93 -2.76
CA ASP A 132 1.39 -17.34 -1.42
C ASP A 132 0.67 -16.21 -0.69
N THR A 133 0.63 -15.02 -1.26
CA THR A 133 -0.01 -13.85 -0.66
C THR A 133 -0.87 -13.14 -1.70
N PHE A 134 -2.09 -12.77 -1.29
CA PHE A 134 -3.07 -12.20 -2.20
C PHE A 134 -3.68 -10.94 -1.61
N PHE A 135 -3.99 -9.98 -2.51
CA PHE A 135 -4.73 -8.79 -2.15
C PHE A 135 -6.20 -9.17 -1.92
N PRO A 136 -6.88 -8.58 -0.92
CA PRO A 136 -8.30 -8.88 -0.72
C PRO A 136 -9.14 -8.47 -1.93
N PRO A 137 -10.27 -9.16 -2.18
CA PRO A 137 -11.15 -8.83 -3.31
C PRO A 137 -11.60 -7.37 -3.26
N ILE A 138 -11.64 -6.72 -4.42
CA ILE A 138 -12.13 -5.35 -4.57
C ILE A 138 -13.57 -5.42 -5.06
N ASP A 139 -14.51 -5.19 -4.16
CA ASP A 139 -15.94 -5.28 -4.44
C ASP A 139 -16.40 -4.05 -5.24
N PRO A 140 -16.91 -4.21 -6.48
CA PRO A 140 -17.35 -3.08 -7.29
C PRO A 140 -18.56 -2.35 -6.73
N GLU A 141 -19.29 -2.95 -5.78
CA GLU A 141 -20.38 -2.26 -5.08
C GLU A 141 -19.87 -1.27 -4.03
N ILE A 142 -18.64 -1.48 -3.56
CA ILE A 142 -18.00 -0.64 -2.54
C ILE A 142 -17.03 0.35 -3.17
N TRP A 143 -16.35 -0.06 -4.24
CA TRP A 143 -15.25 0.69 -4.84
C TRP A 143 -15.53 1.08 -6.28
N ARG A 144 -15.32 2.35 -6.60
CA ARG A 144 -15.39 2.84 -7.98
C ARG A 144 -13.99 3.17 -8.48
N GLY A 145 -13.58 2.51 -9.56
CA GLY A 145 -12.26 2.67 -10.12
C GLY A 145 -12.23 3.61 -11.32
N ARG A 146 -11.10 4.28 -11.51
CA ARG A 146 -10.77 5.00 -12.74
C ARG A 146 -9.31 4.74 -13.08
N ASP A 147 -9.03 4.59 -14.37
CA ASP A 147 -7.66 4.35 -14.82
C ASP A 147 -6.84 5.64 -14.76
N MET A 148 -5.53 5.47 -14.52
CA MET A 148 -4.55 6.55 -14.62
C MET A 148 -3.74 6.36 -15.89
N PRO A 149 -4.21 6.90 -17.04
CA PRO A 149 -3.56 6.65 -18.32
C PRO A 149 -2.18 7.29 -18.45
N GLU A 150 -1.85 8.26 -17.59
CA GLU A 150 -0.54 8.91 -17.59
C GLU A 150 0.59 7.99 -17.09
N VAL A 151 0.25 6.88 -16.44
CA VAL A 151 1.24 5.88 -16.02
C VAL A 151 1.30 4.79 -17.08
N VAL A 152 2.30 4.85 -17.95
CA VAL A 152 2.41 3.96 -19.12
C VAL A 152 3.59 3.01 -18.92
N PRO A 153 3.39 1.68 -19.11
CA PRO A 153 4.49 0.73 -19.05
C PRO A 153 5.63 1.09 -20.01
N GLY A 154 6.86 0.92 -19.55
CA GLY A 154 8.07 1.18 -20.32
C GLY A 154 8.77 -0.11 -20.75
N GLU A 155 9.84 0.05 -21.52
CA GLU A 155 10.58 -1.08 -22.08
C GLU A 155 11.21 -1.98 -21.03
N LYS A 156 11.53 -1.44 -19.85
CA LYS A 156 12.19 -2.19 -18.78
C LYS A 156 11.20 -2.92 -17.87
N ASP A 157 9.90 -2.68 -18.03
CA ASP A 157 8.88 -3.38 -17.26
C ASP A 157 8.70 -4.79 -17.82
N THR A 158 8.68 -5.78 -16.94
CA THR A 158 8.65 -7.21 -17.37
C THR A 158 7.28 -7.64 -17.89
N THR A 159 6.24 -6.86 -17.64
CA THR A 159 4.90 -7.16 -18.13
C THR A 159 4.08 -5.86 -18.22
N ALA A 160 2.98 -5.92 -18.96
CA ALA A 160 2.04 -4.81 -19.06
C ALA A 160 1.30 -4.63 -17.74
N PHE A 161 0.84 -3.41 -17.49
CA PHE A 161 0.02 -3.10 -16.32
C PHE A 161 -0.84 -1.88 -16.57
N VAL A 162 -1.88 -1.73 -15.75
CA VAL A 162 -2.73 -0.53 -15.72
C VAL A 162 -2.84 -0.07 -14.27
N VAL A 163 -2.59 1.18 -13.99
CA VAL A 163 -2.80 1.75 -12.66
C VAL A 163 -4.23 2.25 -12.57
N ARG A 164 -4.94 1.83 -11.54
CA ARG A 164 -6.33 2.24 -11.31
C ARG A 164 -6.48 2.75 -9.88
N VAL A 165 -7.13 3.90 -9.72
CA VAL A 165 -7.44 4.47 -8.42
C VAL A 165 -8.89 4.16 -8.10
N TYR A 166 -9.14 3.58 -6.95
CA TYR A 166 -10.49 3.26 -6.47
C TYR A 166 -10.86 4.19 -5.34
N GLU A 167 -12.04 4.78 -5.42
CA GLU A 167 -12.62 5.56 -4.34
C GLU A 167 -13.77 4.77 -3.72
N ARG A 168 -13.88 4.82 -2.40
CA ARG A 168 -14.99 4.15 -1.71
C ARG A 168 -16.28 4.89 -2.00
N VAL A 169 -17.32 4.16 -2.40
CA VAL A 169 -18.66 4.71 -2.65
C VAL A 169 -19.62 4.19 -1.59
N GLY A 170 -20.62 4.99 -1.26
CA GLY A 170 -21.67 4.54 -0.37
C GLY A 170 -21.27 4.34 1.08
N ARG A 171 -20.16 4.97 1.53
CA ARG A 171 -19.83 4.93 2.96
C ARG A 171 -20.94 5.65 3.74
N PRO A 172 -21.55 4.97 4.73
CA PRO A 172 -22.54 5.65 5.55
C PRO A 172 -21.89 6.83 6.26
N THR A 173 -22.53 8.00 6.19
CA THR A 173 -22.14 9.13 7.01
C THR A 173 -22.65 8.87 8.42
N SER A 174 -21.74 8.71 9.33
CA SER A 174 -22.10 8.57 10.74
C SER A 174 -22.24 9.93 11.38
#